data_96fb88b335216cade8d075c347a2e72c
#
_entry.id   96fb88b335216cade8d075c347a2e72c
#
_cell.length_a   1.000
_cell.length_b   1.000
_cell.length_c   1.000
_cell.angle_alpha   90.00
_cell.angle_beta   90.00
_cell.angle_gamma   90.00
#
_symmetry.space_group_name_H-M   'P 1'
#
loop_
_entity.id
_entity.type
_entity.pdbx_description
1 polymer ?
#
loop_
_entity_poly.entity_id
_entity_poly.type
_entity_poly.pdbx_seq_one_letter_code
_entity_poly.pdbx_strand_id
1 'polypeptide(L)'
;PDPAEPDRFRAIIEKGSYLPFEPTVPHIVNGEQVERGVLNEEGKVSGRAQAAVRPLSHSDFARIISLGLPDEDFLPRSDDEGVEANLLHEPQTPFEIERPIVQSLVSKPFRDRAFRRAVMHAYDGRCAVTGWKLVNGGGRLEAQAAHIRPVEHGGPDSVRNGLALSGTAHWMFDRGLIGFRDD
;
A
#
# COMPACT_ATOMS: atom_id res chain seq x y z
N PRO A 1 -19.99 -17.13 5.50
CA PRO A 1 -21.37 -17.11 4.96
C PRO A 1 -22.18 -16.02 5.63
N ASP A 2 -23.10 -15.40 4.92
CA ASP A 2 -24.08 -14.51 5.51
C ASP A 2 -25.07 -15.34 6.32
N PRO A 3 -25.35 -15.01 7.61
CA PRO A 3 -26.31 -15.77 8.40
C PRO A 3 -27.73 -15.81 7.81
N ALA A 4 -28.11 -14.80 7.04
CA ALA A 4 -29.42 -14.73 6.37
C ALA A 4 -29.45 -15.44 5.02
N GLU A 5 -28.30 -15.65 4.38
CA GLU A 5 -28.15 -16.29 3.07
C GLU A 5 -26.88 -17.15 3.09
N PRO A 6 -26.94 -18.42 3.46
CA PRO A 6 -25.78 -19.29 3.68
C PRO A 6 -24.89 -19.51 2.45
N ASP A 7 -25.45 -19.31 1.24
CA ASP A 7 -24.72 -19.40 -0.03
C ASP A 7 -24.05 -18.07 -0.45
N ARG A 8 -24.20 -17.02 0.36
CA ARG A 8 -23.62 -15.70 0.09
C ARG A 8 -22.40 -15.45 0.96
N PHE A 9 -21.27 -15.16 0.32
CA PHE A 9 -20.03 -14.80 0.99
C PHE A 9 -19.87 -13.28 0.98
N ARG A 10 -19.52 -12.71 2.13
CA ARG A 10 -19.15 -11.30 2.28
C ARG A 10 -17.70 -11.21 2.69
N ALA A 11 -16.94 -10.36 2.01
CA ALA A 11 -15.63 -9.92 2.49
C ALA A 11 -15.84 -8.78 3.48
N ILE A 12 -15.43 -8.98 4.72
CA ILE A 12 -15.44 -7.93 5.74
C ILE A 12 -14.11 -7.18 5.62
N ILE A 13 -14.20 -5.90 5.26
CA ILE A 13 -13.04 -5.01 5.17
C ILE A 13 -12.90 -4.28 6.51
N GLU A 14 -11.72 -4.30 7.09
CA GLU A 14 -11.43 -3.55 8.31
C GLU A 14 -11.64 -2.05 8.06
N LYS A 15 -12.29 -1.38 9.02
CA LYS A 15 -12.53 0.07 8.90
C LYS A 15 -11.21 0.83 8.75
N GLY A 16 -11.08 1.61 7.68
CA GLY A 16 -9.88 2.37 7.36
C GLY A 16 -8.83 1.61 6.54
N SER A 17 -9.04 0.33 6.21
CA SER A 17 -8.13 -0.45 5.36
C SER A 17 -8.48 -0.39 3.86
N TYR A 18 -9.62 0.21 3.50
CA TYR A 18 -9.99 0.38 2.10
C TYR A 18 -9.16 1.49 1.48
N LEU A 19 -8.41 1.14 0.44
CA LEU A 19 -7.60 2.06 -0.33
C LEU A 19 -8.11 2.07 -1.77
N PRO A 20 -8.75 3.17 -2.22
CA PRO A 20 -9.14 3.32 -3.62
C PRO A 20 -7.92 3.46 -4.51
N PHE A 21 -7.96 2.88 -5.70
CA PHE A 21 -6.95 3.17 -6.72
C PHE A 21 -7.20 4.55 -7.35
N GLU A 22 -6.17 5.37 -7.36
CA GLU A 22 -6.14 6.65 -8.04
C GLU A 22 -4.84 6.75 -8.85
N PRO A 23 -4.90 6.63 -10.17
CA PRO A 23 -6.08 6.51 -11.03
C PRO A 23 -6.78 5.16 -10.96
N THR A 24 -8.06 5.13 -11.31
CA THR A 24 -8.81 3.87 -11.44
C THR A 24 -8.16 2.98 -12.50
N VAL A 25 -7.93 1.72 -12.18
CA VAL A 25 -7.33 0.76 -13.11
C VAL A 25 -8.34 0.35 -14.18
N PRO A 26 -8.08 0.64 -15.46
CA PRO A 26 -8.96 0.24 -16.55
C PRO A 26 -8.87 -1.27 -16.81
N HIS A 27 -9.91 -1.85 -17.38
CA HIS A 27 -9.91 -3.27 -17.76
C HIS A 27 -8.94 -3.58 -18.90
N ILE A 28 -8.72 -2.60 -19.79
CA ILE A 28 -7.90 -2.74 -20.99
C ILE A 28 -6.89 -1.59 -21.03
N VAL A 29 -5.63 -1.92 -21.26
CA VAL A 29 -4.53 -0.97 -21.49
C VAL A 29 -3.80 -1.38 -22.76
N ASN A 30 -3.63 -0.44 -23.70
CA ASN A 30 -2.98 -0.67 -25.00
C ASN A 30 -3.56 -1.86 -25.79
N GLY A 31 -4.88 -2.09 -25.69
CA GLY A 31 -5.58 -3.18 -26.37
C GLY A 31 -5.46 -4.55 -25.68
N GLU A 32 -4.77 -4.65 -24.55
CA GLU A 32 -4.63 -5.88 -23.79
C GLU A 32 -5.42 -5.83 -22.47
N GLN A 33 -5.99 -6.97 -22.07
CA GLN A 33 -6.64 -7.12 -20.78
C GLN A 33 -5.61 -7.00 -19.65
N VAL A 34 -5.90 -6.15 -18.66
CA VAL A 34 -5.05 -5.96 -17.48
C VAL A 34 -5.03 -7.24 -16.64
N GLU A 35 -6.17 -7.87 -16.44
CA GLU A 35 -6.30 -9.17 -15.81
C GLU A 35 -6.39 -10.26 -16.88
N ARG A 36 -5.29 -10.98 -17.13
CA ARG A 36 -5.25 -12.03 -18.16
C ARG A 36 -5.91 -13.34 -17.71
N GLY A 37 -6.05 -13.55 -16.41
CA GLY A 37 -6.74 -14.70 -15.83
C GLY A 37 -8.23 -14.80 -16.18
N VAL A 38 -8.85 -13.76 -16.73
CA VAL A 38 -10.23 -13.77 -17.23
C VAL A 38 -10.33 -14.27 -18.66
N LEU A 39 -9.21 -14.43 -19.37
CA LEU A 39 -9.19 -14.90 -20.75
C LEU A 39 -9.27 -16.42 -20.82
N ASN A 40 -9.93 -16.93 -21.89
CA ASN A 40 -9.88 -18.34 -22.26
C ASN A 40 -8.64 -18.63 -23.13
N GLU A 41 -8.50 -19.89 -23.57
CA GLU A 41 -7.38 -20.32 -24.43
C GLU A 41 -7.35 -19.61 -25.79
N GLU A 42 -8.48 -19.08 -26.24
CA GLU A 42 -8.59 -18.30 -27.48
C GLU A 42 -8.31 -16.80 -27.28
N GLY A 43 -7.96 -16.36 -26.06
CA GLY A 43 -7.72 -14.96 -25.73
C GLY A 43 -8.98 -14.10 -25.59
N LYS A 44 -10.18 -14.72 -25.52
CA LYS A 44 -11.45 -14.02 -25.31
C LYS A 44 -11.84 -13.99 -23.84
N VAL A 45 -12.54 -12.93 -23.42
CA VAL A 45 -13.06 -12.81 -22.05
C VAL A 45 -14.03 -13.95 -21.78
N SER A 46 -13.76 -14.74 -20.77
CA SER A 46 -14.56 -15.90 -20.34
C SER A 46 -15.55 -15.54 -19.25
N GLY A 47 -16.46 -16.47 -18.92
CA GLY A 47 -17.39 -16.34 -17.80
C GLY A 47 -16.71 -16.12 -16.43
N ARG A 48 -15.41 -16.37 -16.30
CA ARG A 48 -14.62 -16.05 -15.10
C ARG A 48 -14.66 -14.57 -14.75
N ALA A 49 -14.79 -13.69 -15.73
CA ALA A 49 -14.91 -12.25 -15.51
C ALA A 49 -16.14 -11.86 -14.69
N GLN A 50 -17.19 -12.69 -14.67
CA GLN A 50 -18.43 -12.44 -13.94
C GLN A 50 -18.40 -12.99 -12.51
N ALA A 51 -17.38 -13.78 -12.14
CA ALA A 51 -17.27 -14.33 -10.79
C ALA A 51 -16.97 -13.21 -9.78
N ALA A 52 -17.78 -13.15 -8.72
CA ALA A 52 -17.62 -12.16 -7.66
C ALA A 52 -16.29 -12.35 -6.87
N VAL A 53 -15.82 -13.60 -6.77
CA VAL A 53 -14.53 -13.96 -6.17
C VAL A 53 -13.84 -14.93 -7.11
N ARG A 54 -12.59 -14.64 -7.45
CA ARG A 54 -11.76 -15.49 -8.31
C ARG A 54 -10.28 -15.39 -7.93
N PRO A 55 -9.49 -16.42 -8.17
CA PRO A 55 -8.06 -16.35 -7.97
C PRO A 55 -7.42 -15.37 -8.96
N LEU A 56 -6.54 -14.54 -8.48
CA LEU A 56 -5.74 -13.60 -9.27
C LEU A 56 -4.32 -14.15 -9.42
N SER A 57 -3.78 -14.17 -10.63
CA SER A 57 -2.39 -14.57 -10.85
C SER A 57 -1.43 -13.51 -10.28
N HIS A 58 -0.22 -13.93 -9.90
CA HIS A 58 0.79 -13.01 -9.39
C HIS A 58 1.15 -11.91 -10.40
N SER A 59 1.22 -12.26 -11.69
CA SER A 59 1.50 -11.31 -12.76
C SER A 59 0.37 -10.31 -12.99
N ASP A 60 -0.89 -10.75 -12.90
CA ASP A 60 -2.04 -9.85 -13.02
C ASP A 60 -2.15 -8.93 -11.81
N PHE A 61 -1.92 -9.47 -10.60
CA PHE A 61 -1.84 -8.68 -9.39
C PHE A 61 -0.77 -7.57 -9.51
N ALA A 62 0.47 -7.93 -9.89
CA ALA A 62 1.55 -6.96 -10.06
C ALA A 62 1.20 -5.87 -11.08
N ARG A 63 0.55 -6.24 -12.19
CA ARG A 63 0.11 -5.30 -13.24
C ARG A 63 -0.98 -4.35 -12.73
N ILE A 64 -1.99 -4.87 -12.04
CA ILE A 64 -3.06 -4.04 -11.43
C ILE A 64 -2.46 -3.04 -10.45
N ILE A 65 -1.55 -3.50 -9.59
CA ILE A 65 -0.92 -2.64 -8.59
C ILE A 65 -0.04 -1.56 -9.24
N SER A 66 0.75 -1.89 -10.25
CA SER A 66 1.58 -0.90 -10.94
C SER A 66 0.75 0.21 -11.62
N LEU A 67 -0.46 -0.11 -12.06
CA LEU A 67 -1.37 0.86 -12.66
C LEU A 67 -2.17 1.66 -11.61
N GLY A 68 -2.58 1.02 -10.52
CA GLY A 68 -3.44 1.63 -9.52
C GLY A 68 -2.71 2.33 -8.36
N LEU A 69 -1.43 2.01 -8.18
CA LEU A 69 -0.56 2.61 -7.16
C LEU A 69 0.80 2.99 -7.78
N PRO A 70 0.83 3.98 -8.70
CA PRO A 70 2.09 4.45 -9.25
C PRO A 70 2.97 5.09 -8.18
N ASP A 71 4.29 4.95 -8.31
CA ASP A 71 5.27 5.51 -7.36
C ASP A 71 5.44 7.04 -7.51
N GLU A 72 4.84 7.63 -8.53
CA GLU A 72 5.12 9.00 -8.96
C GLU A 72 4.54 10.10 -8.06
N ASP A 73 3.67 9.75 -7.11
CA ASP A 73 2.91 10.72 -6.32
C ASP A 73 3.70 11.32 -5.13
N PHE A 74 4.88 10.80 -4.81
CA PHE A 74 5.67 11.21 -3.66
C PHE A 74 7.02 11.79 -4.06
N LEU A 75 7.46 12.83 -3.34
CA LEU A 75 8.84 13.30 -3.48
C LEU A 75 9.80 12.19 -3.01
N PRO A 76 10.92 11.95 -3.73
CA PRO A 76 11.91 11.01 -3.26
C PRO A 76 12.42 11.43 -1.89
N ARG A 77 12.70 10.46 -1.02
CA ARG A 77 13.39 10.74 0.24
C ARG A 77 14.80 11.27 -0.06
N SER A 78 15.27 12.21 0.73
CA SER A 78 16.66 12.72 0.63
C SER A 78 17.70 11.61 0.84
N ASP A 79 17.30 10.48 1.43
CA ASP A 79 18.17 9.32 1.71
C ASP A 79 18.20 8.34 0.51
N ASP A 80 17.35 8.53 -0.51
CA ASP A 80 17.31 7.68 -1.73
C ASP A 80 18.43 8.04 -2.74
N GLU A 81 19.18 9.14 -2.53
CA GLU A 81 20.31 9.46 -3.36
C GLU A 81 21.57 8.67 -2.92
N GLY A 82 21.70 7.44 -3.41
CA GLY A 82 23.00 6.81 -3.59
C GLY A 82 23.60 6.03 -2.43
N VAL A 83 22.81 5.52 -1.50
CA VAL A 83 23.28 4.44 -0.64
C VAL A 83 22.94 3.11 -1.32
N GLU A 84 23.97 2.51 -1.92
CA GLU A 84 23.89 1.11 -2.32
C GLU A 84 23.28 0.30 -1.15
N ALA A 85 22.14 -0.32 -1.40
CA ALA A 85 21.41 -1.17 -0.45
C ALA A 85 22.20 -2.45 -0.10
N ASN A 86 23.44 -2.30 0.30
CA ASN A 86 24.38 -3.42 0.49
C ASN A 86 25.01 -3.52 1.87
N LEU A 87 24.60 -2.72 2.82
CA LEU A 87 25.12 -2.82 4.19
C LEU A 87 23.99 -2.61 5.19
N LEU A 88 23.30 -3.65 5.53
CA LEU A 88 22.68 -4.04 6.79
C LEU A 88 21.57 -5.05 6.51
N HIS A 89 21.96 -6.25 6.07
CA HIS A 89 21.13 -7.44 6.19
C HIS A 89 21.20 -7.90 7.65
N GLU A 90 20.46 -7.24 8.54
CA GLU A 90 20.07 -7.91 9.76
C GLU A 90 18.92 -8.87 9.43
N PRO A 91 18.97 -10.12 9.94
CA PRO A 91 17.90 -11.07 9.69
C PRO A 91 16.60 -10.56 10.30
N GLN A 92 15.68 -10.12 9.44
CA GLN A 92 14.35 -9.71 9.86
C GLN A 92 13.62 -10.96 10.37
N THR A 93 13.31 -10.99 11.66
CA THR A 93 12.40 -11.97 12.22
C THR A 93 11.04 -11.87 11.49
N PRO A 94 10.47 -12.99 11.06
CA PRO A 94 9.22 -12.97 10.32
C PRO A 94 8.11 -12.39 11.19
N PHE A 95 7.39 -11.44 10.62
CA PHE A 95 6.21 -10.84 11.21
C PHE A 95 5.09 -11.89 11.27
N GLU A 96 4.72 -12.32 12.48
CA GLU A 96 3.59 -13.21 12.72
C GLU A 96 2.27 -12.46 12.54
N ILE A 97 1.84 -12.29 11.31
CA ILE A 97 0.42 -12.26 11.00
C ILE A 97 0.08 -13.69 10.58
N GLU A 98 -0.92 -14.30 11.19
CA GLU A 98 -1.51 -15.56 10.75
C GLU A 98 -2.13 -15.44 9.34
N ARG A 99 -1.30 -15.25 8.32
CA ARG A 99 -1.68 -15.20 6.91
C ARG A 99 -0.56 -15.79 6.04
N PRO A 100 -0.36 -17.12 6.07
CA PRO A 100 0.70 -17.74 5.28
C PRO A 100 0.55 -17.55 3.76
N ILE A 101 -0.65 -17.23 3.26
CA ILE A 101 -0.93 -17.10 1.82
C ILE A 101 -0.60 -15.69 1.30
N VAL A 102 -0.71 -14.64 2.12
CA VAL A 102 -0.47 -13.26 1.67
C VAL A 102 1.02 -12.92 1.62
N GLN A 103 1.85 -13.55 2.44
CA GLN A 103 3.30 -13.29 2.49
C GLN A 103 4.04 -13.64 1.20
N SER A 104 3.59 -14.64 0.44
CA SER A 104 4.26 -15.03 -0.81
C SER A 104 3.84 -14.18 -2.02
N LEU A 105 2.68 -13.51 -1.95
CA LEU A 105 2.08 -12.79 -3.08
C LEU A 105 2.34 -11.29 -3.06
N VAL A 106 2.66 -10.71 -1.90
CA VAL A 106 2.81 -9.27 -1.74
C VAL A 106 4.28 -8.91 -1.53
N SER A 107 4.91 -8.34 -2.55
CA SER A 107 6.29 -7.87 -2.47
C SER A 107 6.43 -6.72 -1.47
N LYS A 108 7.61 -6.58 -0.81
CA LYS A 108 7.91 -5.46 0.09
C LYS A 108 7.58 -4.10 -0.54
N PRO A 109 7.98 -3.80 -1.81
CA PRO A 109 7.63 -2.54 -2.47
C PRO A 109 6.14 -2.27 -2.56
N PHE A 110 5.29 -3.30 -2.75
CA PHE A 110 3.85 -3.12 -2.77
C PHE A 110 3.29 -2.73 -1.40
N ARG A 111 3.72 -3.42 -0.34
CA ARG A 111 3.26 -3.11 1.03
C ARG A 111 3.63 -1.69 1.43
N ASP A 112 4.85 -1.28 1.12
CA ASP A 112 5.34 0.08 1.39
C ASP A 112 4.51 1.14 0.65
N ARG A 113 4.15 0.90 -0.63
CA ARG A 113 3.30 1.81 -1.41
C ARG A 113 1.88 1.87 -0.85
N ALA A 114 1.28 0.73 -0.58
CA ALA A 114 -0.07 0.65 -0.02
C ALA A 114 -0.14 1.34 1.35
N PHE A 115 0.84 1.12 2.21
CA PHE A 115 0.96 1.79 3.50
C PHE A 115 1.06 3.31 3.35
N ARG A 116 2.02 3.79 2.53
CA ARG A 116 2.20 5.24 2.28
C ARG A 116 0.90 5.87 1.80
N ARG A 117 0.27 5.27 0.80
CA ARG A 117 -0.97 5.82 0.22
C ARG A 117 -2.12 5.83 1.22
N ALA A 118 -2.29 4.75 1.97
CA ALA A 118 -3.31 4.65 3.00
C ALA A 118 -3.12 5.70 4.11
N VAL A 119 -1.90 5.90 4.60
CA VAL A 119 -1.58 6.94 5.58
C VAL A 119 -1.81 8.33 4.99
N MET A 120 -1.28 8.62 3.81
CA MET A 120 -1.46 9.93 3.19
C MET A 120 -2.93 10.27 2.92
N HIS A 121 -3.73 9.28 2.52
CA HIS A 121 -5.18 9.44 2.37
C HIS A 121 -5.87 9.74 3.70
N ALA A 122 -5.53 9.02 4.77
CA ALA A 122 -6.12 9.21 6.09
C ALA A 122 -5.83 10.60 6.68
N TYR A 123 -4.68 11.18 6.35
CA TYR A 123 -4.28 12.53 6.82
C TYR A 123 -4.55 13.63 5.78
N ASP A 124 -5.24 13.35 4.68
CA ASP A 124 -5.44 14.31 3.58
C ASP A 124 -4.10 14.93 3.10
N GLY A 125 -3.02 14.18 3.12
CA GLY A 125 -1.68 14.66 2.75
C GLY A 125 -1.11 15.73 3.69
N ARG A 126 -1.65 15.88 4.91
CA ARG A 126 -1.21 16.86 5.91
C ARG A 126 -0.24 16.22 6.90
N CYS A 127 0.76 17.00 7.29
CA CYS A 127 1.64 16.61 8.40
C CYS A 127 0.86 16.60 9.73
N ALA A 128 0.92 15.49 10.47
CA ALA A 128 0.25 15.32 11.75
C ALA A 128 0.73 16.30 12.84
N VAL A 129 1.99 16.78 12.73
CA VAL A 129 2.60 17.73 13.70
C VAL A 129 2.29 19.17 13.36
N THR A 130 2.45 19.56 12.08
CA THR A 130 2.32 20.97 11.68
C THR A 130 0.95 21.30 11.11
N GLY A 131 0.16 20.31 10.69
CA GLY A 131 -1.10 20.48 9.97
C GLY A 131 -0.93 20.95 8.52
N TRP A 132 0.30 21.20 8.07
CA TRP A 132 0.55 21.72 6.73
C TRP A 132 0.40 20.65 5.66
N LYS A 133 -0.16 21.06 4.52
CA LYS A 133 -0.21 20.30 3.28
C LYS A 133 0.62 21.03 2.25
N LEU A 134 1.83 20.58 2.04
CA LEU A 134 2.75 21.13 1.06
C LEU A 134 2.78 20.23 -0.16
N VAL A 135 2.56 20.85 -1.32
CA VAL A 135 2.54 20.17 -2.62
C VAL A 135 3.46 20.94 -3.56
N ASN A 136 4.36 20.24 -4.25
CA ASN A 136 5.22 20.88 -5.23
C ASN A 136 4.47 21.21 -6.54
N GLY A 137 5.12 21.91 -7.47
CA GLY A 137 4.53 22.27 -8.75
C GLY A 137 4.14 21.09 -9.65
N GLY A 138 4.63 19.88 -9.37
CA GLY A 138 4.27 18.62 -10.04
C GLY A 138 3.18 17.82 -9.33
N GLY A 139 2.52 18.38 -8.30
CA GLY A 139 1.44 17.70 -7.57
C GLY A 139 1.90 16.71 -6.49
N ARG A 140 3.20 16.60 -6.22
CA ARG A 140 3.75 15.67 -5.23
C ARG A 140 3.69 16.24 -3.82
N LEU A 141 3.24 15.43 -2.87
CA LEU A 141 3.18 15.77 -1.46
C LEU A 141 4.58 15.76 -0.83
N GLU A 142 4.85 16.73 0.04
CA GLU A 142 6.08 16.80 0.83
C GLU A 142 6.01 15.86 2.04
N ALA A 143 4.82 15.70 2.64
CA ALA A 143 4.63 14.81 3.76
C ALA A 143 4.88 13.34 3.38
N GLN A 144 5.45 12.59 4.31
CA GLN A 144 5.84 11.19 4.17
C GLN A 144 5.12 10.33 5.22
N ALA A 145 4.87 9.06 4.89
CA ALA A 145 4.31 8.11 5.86
C ALA A 145 5.45 7.54 6.73
N ALA A 146 5.30 7.65 8.02
CA ALA A 146 6.18 7.08 9.04
C ALA A 146 5.44 6.00 9.82
N HIS A 147 6.11 4.89 10.16
CA HIS A 147 5.57 3.90 11.09
C HIS A 147 5.76 4.38 12.53
N ILE A 148 4.68 4.34 13.34
CA ILE A 148 4.76 4.63 14.79
C ILE A 148 5.64 3.58 15.47
N ARG A 149 5.36 2.31 15.21
CA ARG A 149 6.19 1.18 15.59
C ARG A 149 6.86 0.64 14.33
N PRO A 150 8.20 0.62 14.25
CA PRO A 150 8.92 0.13 13.09
C PRO A 150 8.55 -1.32 12.73
N VAL A 151 8.56 -1.64 11.43
CA VAL A 151 8.26 -2.99 10.92
C VAL A 151 9.24 -4.02 11.49
N GLU A 152 10.51 -3.67 11.64
CA GLU A 152 11.56 -4.48 12.27
C GLU A 152 11.29 -4.84 13.74
N HIS A 153 10.48 -4.02 14.42
CA HIS A 153 10.01 -4.27 15.78
C HIS A 153 8.58 -4.82 15.83
N GLY A 154 8.10 -5.39 14.71
CA GLY A 154 6.79 -6.00 14.60
C GLY A 154 5.63 -5.00 14.46
N GLY A 155 5.88 -3.79 13.96
CA GLY A 155 4.84 -2.82 13.62
C GLY A 155 4.09 -3.26 12.34
N PRO A 156 2.73 -3.21 12.32
CA PRO A 156 1.96 -3.57 11.14
C PRO A 156 1.99 -2.47 10.08
N ASP A 157 1.88 -2.86 8.79
CA ASP A 157 1.61 -1.94 7.68
C ASP A 157 0.13 -1.52 7.66
N SER A 158 -0.30 -0.86 8.71
CA SER A 158 -1.66 -0.40 8.94
C SER A 158 -1.70 1.11 9.15
N VAL A 159 -2.77 1.77 8.69
CA VAL A 159 -3.00 3.20 8.94
C VAL A 159 -2.94 3.54 10.44
N ARG A 160 -3.37 2.61 11.31
CA ARG A 160 -3.30 2.78 12.77
C ARG A 160 -1.88 2.83 13.32
N ASN A 161 -0.92 2.30 12.58
CA ASN A 161 0.50 2.34 12.89
C ASN A 161 1.24 3.37 12.03
N GLY A 162 0.52 4.31 11.39
CA GLY A 162 1.06 5.27 10.45
C GLY A 162 0.81 6.72 10.85
N LEU A 163 1.79 7.56 10.61
CA LEU A 163 1.72 9.02 10.73
C LEU A 163 2.15 9.65 9.42
N ALA A 164 1.42 10.68 8.97
CA ALA A 164 1.91 11.55 7.91
C ALA A 164 2.77 12.64 8.53
N LEU A 165 4.04 12.73 8.18
CA LEU A 165 4.98 13.70 8.73
C LEU A 165 5.68 14.48 7.62
N SER A 166 5.88 15.80 7.81
CA SER A 166 6.80 16.57 6.98
C SER A 166 8.21 16.01 7.09
N GLY A 167 9.06 16.22 6.09
CA GLY A 167 10.42 15.69 6.09
C GLY A 167 11.20 16.02 7.37
N THR A 168 11.10 17.26 7.86
CA THR A 168 11.73 17.68 9.12
C THR A 168 11.12 16.93 10.32
N ALA A 169 9.79 16.84 10.41
CA ALA A 169 9.13 16.14 11.52
C ALA A 169 9.45 14.64 11.49
N HIS A 170 9.52 14.03 10.31
CA HIS A 170 9.91 12.64 10.13
C HIS A 170 11.34 12.39 10.61
N TRP A 171 12.27 13.23 10.17
CA TRP A 171 13.67 13.18 10.62
C TRP A 171 13.80 13.32 12.14
N MET A 172 13.03 14.23 12.76
CA MET A 172 13.02 14.40 14.21
C MET A 172 12.43 13.19 14.94
N PHE A 173 11.39 12.60 14.36
CA PHE A 173 10.73 11.42 14.91
C PHE A 173 11.64 10.19 14.89
N ASP A 174 12.29 9.91 13.76
CA ASP A 174 13.21 8.78 13.59
C ASP A 174 14.42 8.86 14.54
N ARG A 175 14.76 10.06 15.01
CA ARG A 175 15.86 10.30 15.96
C ARG A 175 15.42 10.47 17.42
N GLY A 176 14.14 10.25 17.69
CA GLY A 176 13.58 10.36 19.04
C GLY A 176 13.61 11.78 19.61
N LEU A 177 13.72 12.81 18.75
CA LEU A 177 13.65 14.22 19.18
C LEU A 177 12.20 14.65 19.46
N ILE A 178 11.24 14.01 18.82
CA ILE A 178 9.81 14.13 19.10
C ILE A 178 9.22 12.73 19.25
N GLY A 179 8.17 12.61 20.04
CA GLY A 179 7.41 11.39 20.24
C GLY A 179 5.93 11.71 20.42
N PHE A 180 5.09 10.68 20.35
CA PHE A 180 3.65 10.77 20.57
C PHE A 180 3.29 9.99 21.82
N ARG A 181 2.31 10.47 22.57
CA ARG A 181 1.76 9.78 23.73
C ARG A 181 0.40 9.18 23.33
N ASP A 182 0.11 8.04 23.94
CA ASP A 182 -1.23 7.46 23.95
C ASP A 182 -1.98 8.10 25.14
N ASP A 183 -2.70 9.18 24.88
CA ASP A 183 -3.58 9.84 25.87
C ASP A 183 -5.04 9.43 25.65
#